data_d11ef7c2157e631ac377188aeb1d7048
#
_entry.id   d11ef7c2157e631ac377188aeb1d7048
#
_cell.length_a   1.000
_cell.length_b   1.000
_cell.length_c   1.000
_cell.angle_alpha   90.00
_cell.angle_beta   90.00
_cell.angle_gamma   90.00
#
_symmetry.space_group_name_H-M   'P 1'
#
loop_
_entity.id
_entity.type
_entity.pdbx_description
1 polymer ?
#
loop_
_entity_poly.entity_id
_entity_poly.type
_entity_poly.pdbx_seq_one_letter_code
_entity_poly.pdbx_strand_id
1 'polypeptide(L)'
;MISTTIKGLERGFPIIITISLIFSYFITHNIELLLLALFLQFSNLMNYLVKNYVFKKFFGKQIPLLGRGNRPDGAKDCGEFIDVDSRDSSTYGMPSGHAQFSGFLCVYLILMILDGKYSKKLKIIKIITIITLSFIIVSSRVYFGCHTIQQVSIGLILGILFGIVFYKNKNIFLF
;
A
#
# COMPACT_ATOMS: atom_id res chain seq x y z
N MET A 1 -24.10 -9.13 0.50
CA MET A 1 -23.83 -8.50 -0.82
C MET A 1 -22.97 -7.22 -0.71
N ILE A 2 -23.36 -6.18 0.01
CA ILE A 2 -22.55 -4.94 0.15
C ILE A 2 -21.16 -5.22 0.74
N SER A 3 -21.05 -6.03 1.80
CA SER A 3 -19.76 -6.36 2.44
C SER A 3 -18.78 -7.09 1.51
N THR A 4 -19.28 -7.98 0.65
CA THR A 4 -18.43 -8.70 -0.33
C THR A 4 -17.91 -7.78 -1.42
N THR A 5 -18.73 -6.82 -1.87
CA THR A 5 -18.32 -5.81 -2.88
C THR A 5 -17.27 -4.88 -2.31
N ILE A 6 -17.44 -4.38 -1.08
CA ILE A 6 -16.45 -3.49 -0.42
C ILE A 6 -15.12 -4.23 -0.23
N LYS A 7 -15.16 -5.48 0.24
CA LYS A 7 -13.96 -6.30 0.38
C LYS A 7 -13.26 -6.55 -0.96
N GLY A 8 -14.03 -6.72 -2.04
CA GLY A 8 -13.49 -6.86 -3.39
C GLY A 8 -12.76 -5.60 -3.89
N LEU A 9 -13.36 -4.41 -3.68
CA LEU A 9 -12.75 -3.14 -4.04
C LEU A 9 -11.47 -2.87 -3.24
N GLU A 10 -11.49 -3.17 -1.95
CA GLU A 10 -10.35 -3.01 -1.07
C GLU A 10 -9.19 -3.93 -1.47
N ARG A 11 -9.47 -5.18 -1.84
CA ARG A 11 -8.47 -6.13 -2.37
C ARG A 11 -7.82 -5.62 -3.65
N GLY A 12 -8.62 -5.13 -4.59
CA GLY A 12 -8.17 -4.62 -5.88
C GLY A 12 -7.54 -3.22 -5.82
N PHE A 13 -7.55 -2.54 -4.66
CA PHE A 13 -7.08 -1.17 -4.53
C PHE A 13 -5.70 -0.92 -5.15
N PRO A 14 -4.65 -1.72 -4.91
CA PRO A 14 -3.34 -1.46 -5.51
C PRO A 14 -3.36 -1.54 -7.04
N ILE A 15 -4.10 -2.50 -7.59
CA ILE A 15 -4.23 -2.69 -9.05
C ILE A 15 -5.04 -1.54 -9.65
N ILE A 16 -6.17 -1.20 -9.05
CA ILE A 16 -7.04 -0.12 -9.52
C ILE A 16 -6.28 1.20 -9.58
N ILE A 17 -5.55 1.55 -8.52
CA ILE A 17 -4.74 2.78 -8.48
C ILE A 17 -3.64 2.75 -9.55
N THR A 18 -2.92 1.64 -9.67
CA THR A 18 -1.85 1.53 -10.68
C THR A 18 -2.39 1.72 -12.10
N ILE A 19 -3.48 1.05 -12.45
CA ILE A 19 -4.12 1.20 -13.77
C ILE A 19 -4.61 2.63 -13.97
N SER A 20 -5.22 3.25 -12.93
CA SER A 20 -5.70 4.63 -13.00
C SER A 20 -4.57 5.64 -13.23
N LEU A 21 -3.39 5.43 -12.61
CA LEU A 21 -2.21 6.27 -12.82
C LEU A 21 -1.67 6.14 -14.25
N ILE A 22 -1.57 4.92 -14.77
CA ILE A 22 -1.13 4.66 -16.14
C ILE A 22 -2.12 5.29 -17.14
N PHE A 23 -3.42 5.09 -16.95
CA PHE A 23 -4.46 5.68 -17.80
C PHE A 23 -4.42 7.22 -17.75
N SER A 24 -4.25 7.79 -16.56
CA SER A 24 -4.10 9.24 -16.39
C SER A 24 -2.86 9.79 -17.11
N TYR A 25 -1.75 9.03 -17.14
CA TYR A 25 -0.58 9.39 -17.95
C TYR A 25 -0.93 9.49 -19.44
N PHE A 26 -1.65 8.54 -20.02
CA PHE A 26 -2.03 8.58 -21.43
C PHE A 26 -2.94 9.79 -21.77
N ILE A 27 -3.75 10.27 -20.83
CA ILE A 27 -4.61 11.43 -21.03
C ILE A 27 -3.83 12.74 -20.85
N THR A 28 -3.00 12.83 -19.83
CA THR A 28 -2.37 14.10 -19.41
C THR A 28 -0.93 14.27 -19.92
N HIS A 29 -0.32 13.22 -20.42
CA HIS A 29 1.10 13.12 -20.75
C HIS A 29 2.03 13.54 -19.60
N ASN A 30 1.53 13.49 -18.35
CA ASN A 30 2.35 13.77 -17.17
C ASN A 30 3.18 12.56 -16.78
N ILE A 31 4.47 12.58 -17.11
CA ILE A 31 5.41 11.49 -16.84
C ILE A 31 5.53 11.15 -15.34
N GLU A 32 5.27 12.10 -14.42
CA GLU A 32 5.30 11.83 -12.98
C GLU A 32 4.26 10.79 -12.56
N LEU A 33 3.12 10.69 -13.26
CA LEU A 33 2.10 9.69 -12.97
C LEU A 33 2.55 8.28 -13.35
N LEU A 34 3.21 8.14 -14.50
CA LEU A 34 3.78 6.86 -14.92
C LEU A 34 4.92 6.45 -13.98
N LEU A 35 5.79 7.39 -13.63
CA LEU A 35 6.87 7.14 -12.69
C LEU A 35 6.35 6.71 -11.32
N LEU A 36 5.30 7.36 -10.81
CA LEU A 36 4.64 6.95 -9.56
C LEU A 36 4.09 5.52 -9.66
N ALA A 37 3.44 5.16 -10.78
CA ALA A 37 2.94 3.81 -10.99
C ALA A 37 4.08 2.77 -10.94
N LEU A 38 5.21 3.05 -11.60
CA LEU A 38 6.40 2.18 -11.58
C LEU A 38 7.01 2.06 -10.18
N PHE A 39 7.11 3.16 -9.45
CA PHE A 39 7.61 3.16 -8.07
C PHE A 39 6.72 2.36 -7.12
N LEU A 40 5.40 2.45 -7.28
CA LEU A 40 4.46 1.65 -6.51
C LEU A 40 4.65 0.14 -6.77
N GLN A 41 4.83 -0.26 -8.03
CA GLN A 41 5.10 -1.67 -8.37
C GLN A 41 6.47 -2.13 -7.83
N PHE A 42 7.48 -1.28 -7.90
CA PHE A 42 8.76 -1.58 -7.27
C PHE A 42 8.63 -1.73 -5.74
N SER A 43 7.84 -0.89 -5.09
CA SER A 43 7.55 -1.01 -3.66
C SER A 43 6.83 -2.33 -3.33
N ASN A 44 5.91 -2.79 -4.19
CA ASN A 44 5.26 -4.10 -4.05
C ASN A 44 6.27 -5.25 -4.16
N LEU A 45 7.19 -5.17 -5.12
CA LEU A 45 8.27 -6.14 -5.26
C LEU A 45 9.15 -6.16 -4.00
N MET A 46 9.51 -4.99 -3.46
CA MET A 46 10.26 -4.89 -2.20
C MET A 46 9.48 -5.49 -1.02
N ASN A 47 8.16 -5.26 -0.95
CA ASN A 47 7.32 -5.92 0.06
C ASN A 47 7.42 -7.44 -0.02
N TYR A 48 7.31 -7.99 -1.23
CA TYR A 48 7.43 -9.43 -1.45
C TYR A 48 8.79 -9.97 -1.01
N LEU A 49 9.89 -9.30 -1.37
CA LEU A 49 11.24 -9.69 -1.00
C LEU A 49 11.45 -9.61 0.51
N VAL A 50 11.11 -8.50 1.13
CA VAL A 50 11.24 -8.30 2.58
C VAL A 50 10.40 -9.31 3.35
N LYS A 51 9.17 -9.57 2.90
CA LYS A 51 8.27 -10.56 3.50
C LYS A 51 8.88 -11.96 3.50
N ASN A 52 9.35 -12.43 2.35
CA ASN A 52 9.75 -13.82 2.17
C ASN A 52 11.20 -14.10 2.58
N TYR A 53 12.11 -13.17 2.31
CA TYR A 53 13.55 -13.37 2.53
C TYR A 53 14.06 -12.79 3.84
N VAL A 54 13.34 -11.79 4.43
CA VAL A 54 13.72 -11.22 5.72
C VAL A 54 12.77 -11.74 6.81
N PHE A 55 11.52 -11.31 6.82
CA PHE A 55 10.63 -11.62 7.93
C PHE A 55 10.33 -13.11 8.07
N LYS A 56 9.92 -13.77 6.99
CA LYS A 56 9.57 -15.19 7.03
C LYS A 56 10.78 -16.07 7.33
N LYS A 57 11.94 -15.76 6.74
CA LYS A 57 13.16 -16.57 6.88
C LYS A 57 13.82 -16.43 8.26
N PHE A 58 13.90 -15.18 8.77
CA PHE A 58 14.64 -14.92 10.01
C PHE A 58 13.78 -14.98 11.26
N PHE A 59 12.49 -14.66 11.17
CA PHE A 59 11.61 -14.53 12.33
C PHE A 59 10.52 -15.62 12.41
N GLY A 60 10.21 -16.29 11.31
CA GLY A 60 9.20 -17.36 11.31
C GLY A 60 7.79 -16.92 11.69
N LYS A 61 7.08 -17.78 12.45
CA LYS A 61 5.67 -17.53 12.82
C LYS A 61 5.46 -16.47 13.89
N GLN A 62 6.43 -16.27 14.77
CA GLN A 62 6.40 -15.31 15.87
C GLN A 62 7.62 -14.41 15.78
N ILE A 63 7.39 -13.11 15.82
CA ILE A 63 8.42 -12.08 15.73
C ILE A 63 8.55 -11.43 17.11
N PRO A 64 9.72 -11.47 17.75
CA PRO A 64 9.93 -10.79 19.03
C PRO A 64 9.48 -9.33 18.91
N LEU A 65 8.73 -8.83 19.89
CA LEU A 65 8.17 -7.48 19.99
C LEU A 65 7.11 -7.11 18.91
N LEU A 66 7.14 -7.71 17.72
CA LEU A 66 6.22 -7.39 16.61
C LEU A 66 5.06 -8.38 16.51
N GLY A 67 5.04 -9.44 17.30
CA GLY A 67 3.94 -10.38 17.40
C GLY A 67 3.92 -11.40 16.24
N ARG A 68 2.73 -11.65 15.70
CA ARG A 68 2.50 -12.74 14.75
C ARG A 68 2.99 -12.40 13.33
N GLY A 69 3.87 -13.26 12.77
CA GLY A 69 4.33 -13.14 11.38
C GLY A 69 3.31 -13.63 10.37
N ASN A 70 2.60 -14.72 10.66
CA ASN A 70 1.51 -15.23 9.82
C ASN A 70 0.26 -14.35 9.92
N ARG A 71 -0.63 -14.47 8.93
CA ARG A 71 -1.95 -13.83 8.98
C ARG A 71 -2.76 -14.33 10.18
N PRO A 72 -3.76 -13.56 10.64
CA PRO A 72 -4.70 -14.00 11.68
C PRO A 72 -5.40 -15.31 11.30
N ASP A 73 -5.79 -16.10 12.31
CA ASP A 73 -6.58 -17.30 12.08
C ASP A 73 -7.93 -16.93 11.45
N GLY A 74 -8.37 -17.71 10.47
CA GLY A 74 -9.59 -17.43 9.73
C GLY A 74 -9.48 -16.34 8.66
N ALA A 75 -8.29 -15.78 8.41
CA ALA A 75 -8.08 -14.87 7.28
C ALA A 75 -8.46 -15.57 5.97
N LYS A 76 -9.28 -14.91 5.16
CA LYS A 76 -9.75 -15.41 3.85
C LYS A 76 -9.86 -14.26 2.87
N ASP A 77 -9.60 -14.54 1.61
CA ASP A 77 -9.74 -13.58 0.51
C ASP A 77 -8.97 -12.26 0.76
N CYS A 78 -7.74 -12.36 1.20
CA CYS A 78 -6.92 -11.22 1.59
C CYS A 78 -5.87 -10.83 0.54
N GLY A 79 -5.70 -11.63 -0.51
CA GLY A 79 -4.80 -11.36 -1.64
C GLY A 79 -5.37 -10.31 -2.61
N GLU A 80 -4.55 -9.80 -3.51
CA GLU A 80 -4.96 -8.84 -4.54
C GLU A 80 -5.83 -9.50 -5.62
N PHE A 81 -5.57 -10.77 -5.92
CA PHE A 81 -6.33 -11.57 -6.87
C PHE A 81 -7.39 -12.42 -6.17
N ILE A 82 -8.44 -12.75 -6.90
CA ILE A 82 -9.46 -13.70 -6.43
C ILE A 82 -8.80 -15.07 -6.40
N ASP A 83 -8.45 -15.53 -5.21
CA ASP A 83 -7.98 -16.89 -5.00
C ASP A 83 -9.21 -17.76 -4.74
N VAL A 84 -9.44 -18.73 -5.62
CA VAL A 84 -10.59 -19.65 -5.53
C VAL A 84 -10.47 -20.54 -4.30
N ASP A 85 -9.26 -20.76 -3.84
CA ASP A 85 -8.93 -21.54 -2.64
C ASP A 85 -8.54 -20.63 -1.46
N SER A 86 -9.48 -20.19 -0.71
CA SER A 86 -9.42 -19.29 0.46
C SER A 86 -8.46 -19.72 1.58
N ARG A 87 -7.17 -19.92 1.29
CA ARG A 87 -6.16 -20.41 2.25
C ARG A 87 -5.23 -19.32 2.82
N ASP A 88 -5.72 -18.07 2.89
CA ASP A 88 -4.90 -16.91 3.29
C ASP A 88 -4.34 -17.00 4.71
N SER A 89 -5.03 -17.71 5.63
CA SER A 89 -4.54 -17.88 7.01
C SER A 89 -3.23 -18.68 7.11
N SER A 90 -2.92 -19.50 6.10
CA SER A 90 -1.63 -20.22 6.02
C SER A 90 -0.49 -19.37 5.50
N THR A 91 -0.78 -18.19 4.94
CA THR A 91 0.22 -17.32 4.34
C THR A 91 0.87 -16.36 5.35
N TYR A 92 2.05 -15.89 5.01
CA TYR A 92 2.79 -14.96 5.85
C TYR A 92 2.22 -13.53 5.69
N GLY A 93 1.91 -12.86 6.80
CA GLY A 93 1.23 -11.57 6.82
C GLY A 93 2.13 -10.35 6.99
N MET A 94 3.34 -10.52 7.53
CA MET A 94 4.24 -9.41 7.87
C MET A 94 5.27 -9.15 6.76
N PRO A 95 5.43 -7.90 6.31
CA PRO A 95 4.56 -6.74 6.49
C PRO A 95 3.33 -6.76 5.57
N SER A 96 2.29 -5.96 5.88
CA SER A 96 1.11 -5.83 5.03
C SER A 96 1.43 -5.08 3.74
N GLY A 97 1.21 -5.71 2.56
CA GLY A 97 1.43 -5.09 1.26
C GLY A 97 0.50 -3.91 0.99
N HIS A 98 -0.80 -4.04 1.27
CA HIS A 98 -1.78 -2.95 1.12
C HIS A 98 -1.44 -1.74 1.99
N ALA A 99 -1.00 -1.96 3.23
CA ALA A 99 -0.59 -0.87 4.11
C ALA A 99 0.69 -0.19 3.61
N GLN A 100 1.66 -0.97 3.10
CA GLN A 100 2.87 -0.41 2.49
C GLN A 100 2.55 0.40 1.23
N PHE A 101 1.71 -0.12 0.34
CA PHE A 101 1.24 0.59 -0.85
C PHE A 101 0.53 1.90 -0.48
N SER A 102 -0.39 1.86 0.50
CA SER A 102 -1.12 3.04 0.96
C SER A 102 -0.20 4.08 1.59
N GLY A 103 0.76 3.67 2.41
CA GLY A 103 1.74 4.58 3.03
C GLY A 103 2.63 5.25 2.00
N PHE A 104 3.11 4.50 1.00
CA PHE A 104 3.88 5.03 -0.12
C PHE A 104 3.09 6.06 -0.90
N LEU A 105 1.91 5.68 -1.38
CA LEU A 105 1.04 6.55 -2.18
C LEU A 105 0.67 7.82 -1.40
N CYS A 106 0.28 7.67 -0.14
CA CYS A 106 -0.11 8.78 0.73
C CYS A 106 1.01 9.83 0.83
N VAL A 107 2.20 9.44 1.25
CA VAL A 107 3.29 10.40 1.46
C VAL A 107 3.81 10.98 0.13
N TYR A 108 3.90 10.17 -0.92
CA TYR A 108 4.32 10.65 -2.24
C TYR A 108 3.39 11.73 -2.77
N LEU A 109 2.06 11.50 -2.72
CA LEU A 109 1.06 12.49 -3.13
C LEU A 109 1.05 13.74 -2.24
N ILE A 110 1.25 13.60 -0.92
CA ILE A 110 1.37 14.75 -0.02
C ILE A 110 2.55 15.63 -0.44
N LEU A 111 3.71 15.04 -0.70
CA LEU A 111 4.90 15.79 -1.13
C LEU A 111 4.66 16.47 -2.49
N MET A 112 4.03 15.78 -3.45
CA MET A 112 3.62 16.40 -4.73
C MET A 112 2.69 17.60 -4.53
N ILE A 113 1.73 17.53 -3.60
CA ILE A 113 0.80 18.61 -3.32
C ILE A 113 1.51 19.78 -2.64
N LEU A 114 2.45 19.51 -1.74
CA LEU A 114 3.21 20.55 -1.05
C LEU A 114 4.09 21.33 -2.03
N ASP A 115 4.73 20.67 -2.98
CA ASP A 115 5.56 21.31 -4.01
C ASP A 115 4.72 21.96 -5.13
N GLY A 116 3.47 21.52 -5.31
CA GLY A 116 2.58 22.04 -6.35
C GLY A 116 2.10 23.47 -6.10
N LYS A 117 1.75 24.17 -7.17
CA LYS A 117 1.23 25.56 -7.13
C LYS A 117 -0.27 25.60 -6.82
N TYR A 118 -0.65 25.15 -5.63
CA TYR A 118 -2.05 25.20 -5.16
C TYR A 118 -2.23 26.24 -4.05
N SER A 119 -3.46 26.79 -3.92
CA SER A 119 -3.79 27.62 -2.77
C SER A 119 -3.68 26.83 -1.46
N LYS A 120 -3.36 27.51 -0.35
CA LYS A 120 -3.22 26.87 0.97
C LYS A 120 -4.46 26.04 1.35
N LYS A 121 -5.67 26.57 1.11
CA LYS A 121 -6.92 25.88 1.39
C LYS A 121 -7.04 24.59 0.57
N LEU A 122 -6.70 24.62 -0.71
CA LEU A 122 -6.78 23.44 -1.58
C LEU A 122 -5.74 22.38 -1.21
N LYS A 123 -4.53 22.78 -0.82
CA LYS A 123 -3.51 21.85 -0.28
C LYS A 123 -4.05 21.11 0.93
N ILE A 124 -4.61 21.81 1.90
CA ILE A 124 -5.14 21.22 3.12
C ILE A 124 -6.24 20.21 2.80
N ILE A 125 -7.21 20.58 1.96
CA ILE A 125 -8.32 19.68 1.58
C ILE A 125 -7.78 18.41 0.92
N LYS A 126 -6.88 18.53 -0.07
CA LYS A 126 -6.28 17.38 -0.75
C LYS A 126 -5.52 16.46 0.21
N ILE A 127 -4.70 17.04 1.11
CA ILE A 127 -3.93 16.28 2.09
C ILE A 127 -4.86 15.51 3.04
N ILE A 128 -5.87 16.16 3.59
CA ILE A 128 -6.86 15.50 4.47
C ILE A 128 -7.55 14.35 3.73
N THR A 129 -7.97 14.57 2.49
CA THR A 129 -8.61 13.52 1.68
C THR A 129 -7.70 12.31 1.50
N ILE A 130 -6.43 12.51 1.15
CA ILE A 130 -5.47 11.43 0.92
C ILE A 130 -5.20 10.66 2.23
N ILE A 131 -5.00 11.36 3.34
CA ILE A 131 -4.79 10.74 4.66
C ILE A 131 -6.02 9.90 5.04
N THR A 132 -7.23 10.44 4.87
CA THR A 132 -8.47 9.74 5.19
C THR A 132 -8.64 8.47 4.36
N LEU A 133 -8.41 8.54 3.05
CA LEU A 133 -8.49 7.37 2.17
C LEU A 133 -7.44 6.31 2.54
N SER A 134 -6.20 6.73 2.81
CA SER A 134 -5.14 5.83 3.27
C SER A 134 -5.51 5.15 4.59
N PHE A 135 -6.04 5.91 5.54
CA PHE A 135 -6.50 5.38 6.82
C PHE A 135 -7.62 4.34 6.65
N ILE A 136 -8.60 4.60 5.79
CA ILE A 136 -9.69 3.66 5.49
C ILE A 136 -9.11 2.34 4.95
N ILE A 137 -8.21 2.39 3.96
CA ILE A 137 -7.62 1.19 3.37
C ILE A 137 -6.78 0.41 4.41
N VAL A 138 -5.96 1.09 5.19
CA VAL A 138 -5.13 0.44 6.22
C VAL A 138 -6.00 -0.21 7.31
N SER A 139 -7.02 0.51 7.78
CA SER A 139 -7.95 0.01 8.81
C SER A 139 -8.80 -1.15 8.32
N SER A 140 -9.20 -1.16 7.04
CA SER A 140 -9.98 -2.24 6.45
C SER A 140 -9.23 -3.57 6.50
N ARG A 141 -7.90 -3.58 6.40
CA ARG A 141 -7.08 -4.81 6.50
C ARG A 141 -7.19 -5.48 7.87
N VAL A 142 -7.33 -4.68 8.92
CA VAL A 142 -7.55 -5.18 10.28
C VAL A 142 -9.02 -5.57 10.45
N TYR A 143 -9.94 -4.72 10.00
CA TYR A 143 -11.38 -4.96 10.10
C TYR A 143 -11.83 -6.26 9.42
N PHE A 144 -11.31 -6.56 8.23
CA PHE A 144 -11.60 -7.82 7.52
C PHE A 144 -10.77 -9.03 8.02
N GLY A 145 -10.01 -8.87 9.10
CA GLY A 145 -9.21 -9.95 9.67
C GLY A 145 -8.05 -10.42 8.80
N CYS A 146 -7.63 -9.62 7.82
CA CYS A 146 -6.54 -9.99 6.91
C CYS A 146 -5.15 -9.81 7.52
N HIS A 147 -5.01 -8.87 8.44
CA HIS A 147 -3.74 -8.54 9.08
C HIS A 147 -3.95 -8.11 10.53
N THR A 148 -2.90 -8.27 11.36
CA THR A 148 -2.85 -7.66 12.68
C THR A 148 -2.48 -6.17 12.59
N ILE A 149 -2.74 -5.42 13.68
CA ILE A 149 -2.34 -4.00 13.78
C ILE A 149 -0.82 -3.86 13.54
N GLN A 150 -0.01 -4.74 14.12
CA GLN A 150 1.45 -4.71 13.96
C GLN A 150 1.86 -4.89 12.49
N GLN A 151 1.22 -5.83 11.78
CA GLN A 151 1.50 -6.09 10.37
C GLN A 151 1.19 -4.88 9.47
N VAL A 152 0.07 -4.19 9.73
CA VAL A 152 -0.28 -2.98 8.98
C VAL A 152 0.60 -1.80 9.37
N SER A 153 0.96 -1.64 10.65
CA SER A 153 1.84 -0.56 11.10
C SER A 153 3.23 -0.65 10.47
N ILE A 154 3.84 -1.85 10.47
CA ILE A 154 5.15 -2.05 9.83
C ILE A 154 5.06 -1.82 8.32
N GLY A 155 4.01 -2.34 7.66
CA GLY A 155 3.78 -2.07 6.25
C GLY A 155 3.67 -0.58 5.96
N LEU A 156 2.86 0.16 6.73
CA LEU A 156 2.67 1.59 6.59
C LEU A 156 3.99 2.37 6.74
N ILE A 157 4.78 2.06 7.78
CA ILE A 157 6.08 2.72 8.02
C ILE A 157 7.02 2.48 6.84
N LEU A 158 7.15 1.24 6.36
CA LEU A 158 7.98 0.93 5.20
C LEU A 158 7.51 1.67 3.94
N GLY A 159 6.19 1.74 3.73
CA GLY A 159 5.61 2.49 2.63
C GLY A 159 5.96 3.98 2.69
N ILE A 160 5.79 4.61 3.85
CA ILE A 160 6.14 6.03 4.06
C ILE A 160 7.63 6.27 3.77
N LEU A 161 8.51 5.42 4.31
CA LEU A 161 9.95 5.57 4.10
C LEU A 161 10.32 5.45 2.61
N PHE A 162 9.80 4.45 1.91
CA PHE A 162 10.02 4.31 0.47
C PHE A 162 9.45 5.48 -0.31
N GLY A 163 8.22 5.91 -0.01
CA GLY A 163 7.60 7.06 -0.67
C GLY A 163 8.42 8.33 -0.55
N ILE A 164 8.98 8.63 0.63
CA ILE A 164 9.88 9.77 0.84
C ILE A 164 11.16 9.63 0.00
N VAL A 165 11.81 8.45 0.06
CA VAL A 165 13.06 8.22 -0.66
C VAL A 165 12.84 8.36 -2.17
N PHE A 166 11.80 7.73 -2.71
CA PHE A 166 11.51 7.79 -4.14
C PHE A 166 11.10 9.18 -4.60
N TYR A 167 10.29 9.89 -3.80
CA TYR A 167 9.91 11.26 -4.13
C TYR A 167 11.12 12.19 -4.20
N LYS A 168 12.01 12.13 -3.21
CA LYS A 168 13.22 12.96 -3.17
C LYS A 168 14.20 12.69 -4.33
N ASN A 169 14.21 11.46 -4.83
CA ASN A 169 15.10 11.04 -5.91
C ASN A 169 14.41 10.96 -7.29
N LYS A 170 13.14 11.38 -7.40
CA LYS A 170 12.38 11.27 -8.66
C LYS A 170 13.05 11.95 -9.86
N ASN A 171 13.76 13.06 -9.61
CA ASN A 171 14.43 13.81 -10.68
C ASN A 171 15.58 13.04 -11.34
N ILE A 172 16.12 11.99 -10.72
CA ILE A 172 17.10 11.12 -11.34
C ILE A 172 16.48 10.35 -12.52
N PHE A 173 15.16 10.17 -12.52
CA PHE A 173 14.40 9.42 -13.51
C PHE A 173 13.61 10.31 -14.49
N LEU A 174 13.60 11.63 -14.24
CA LEU A 174 12.93 12.65 -15.05
C LEU A 174 14.01 13.42 -15.85
N PHE A 175 14.50 12.81 -16.94
CA PHE A 175 15.41 13.46 -17.88
C PHE A 175 14.66 14.22 -18.97
#